data_be3b404c5c0f5ecac1ef531ca334a794
#
_entry.id   be3b404c5c0f5ecac1ef531ca334a794
#
_cell.length_a   1.000
_cell.length_b   1.000
_cell.length_c   1.000
_cell.angle_alpha   90.00
_cell.angle_beta   90.00
_cell.angle_gamma   90.00
#
_symmetry.space_group_name_H-M   'P 1'
#
loop_
_entity.id
_entity.type
_entity.pdbx_description
1 polymer ?
#
loop_
_entity_poly.entity_id
_entity_poly.type
_entity_poly.pdbx_seq_one_letter_code
_entity_poly.pdbx_strand_id
1 'polypeptide(L)'
;LQDLYDYSPDLVTYRGGEYSNSVKLFVFCRKNRLYPCMMLMKDIYNNPVYLGDTLWHQQALGSSSRGLPYNKVNGNTPSGVHTIDSVMPEANRPLAFGKYRRVILQFSPDDLDTSILLPNSAQDKTWWKQASIARDVGRAHLRIHGTGRQNTDPTTPFYPLRQTAGCISQKEGIYNNQEYKEQRVLLDTLMQAMEFDPIFDNEVKIKGILYLVEIDNKNKSITLSELKERLELAR
;
A
#
# COMPACT_ATOMS: atom_id res chain seq x y z
N LEU A 1 12.26 -8.83 8.80
CA LEU A 1 11.14 -8.63 7.89
C LEU A 1 10.01 -9.59 8.23
N GLN A 2 10.35 -10.87 8.45
CA GLN A 2 9.45 -11.92 8.89
C GLN A 2 8.67 -11.48 10.14
N ASP A 3 9.38 -11.07 11.18
CA ASP A 3 8.82 -10.57 12.44
C ASP A 3 7.72 -9.51 12.27
N LEU A 4 7.95 -8.55 11.34
CA LEU A 4 6.96 -7.52 11.02
C LEU A 4 5.74 -8.11 10.30
N TYR A 5 5.97 -9.03 9.37
CA TYR A 5 4.91 -9.66 8.62
C TYR A 5 4.04 -10.56 9.51
N ASP A 6 4.64 -11.27 10.44
CA ASP A 6 3.94 -12.17 11.37
C ASP A 6 3.29 -11.43 12.55
N TYR A 7 3.72 -10.21 12.81
CA TYR A 7 3.22 -9.44 13.92
C TYR A 7 1.72 -9.19 13.82
N SER A 8 1.03 -9.43 14.92
CA SER A 8 -0.40 -9.14 15.10
C SER A 8 -0.57 -8.09 16.18
N PRO A 9 -0.68 -6.79 15.81
CA PRO A 9 -0.93 -5.75 16.78
C PRO A 9 -2.32 -5.92 17.42
N ASP A 10 -2.46 -5.47 18.65
CA ASP A 10 -3.77 -5.39 19.32
C ASP A 10 -4.61 -4.27 18.68
N LEU A 11 -5.37 -4.60 17.66
CA LEU A 11 -6.26 -3.67 17.00
C LEU A 11 -7.63 -3.55 17.72
N VAL A 12 -7.91 -4.43 18.69
CA VAL A 12 -9.17 -4.38 19.45
C VAL A 12 -9.19 -3.17 20.36
N THR A 13 -8.06 -2.82 20.95
CA THR A 13 -7.94 -1.63 21.82
C THR A 13 -7.37 -0.41 21.09
N TYR A 14 -6.71 -0.60 19.95
CA TYR A 14 -6.12 0.49 19.17
C TYR A 14 -7.18 1.52 18.78
N ARG A 15 -6.96 2.78 19.18
CA ARG A 15 -7.88 3.91 18.97
C ARG A 15 -9.33 3.59 19.34
N GLY A 16 -9.54 2.96 20.51
CA GLY A 16 -10.86 2.63 20.98
C GLY A 16 -11.59 1.56 20.17
N GLY A 17 -10.85 0.72 19.44
CA GLY A 17 -11.39 -0.37 18.64
C GLY A 17 -11.84 0.02 17.22
N GLU A 18 -11.54 1.23 16.77
CA GLU A 18 -11.89 1.68 15.41
C GLU A 18 -11.32 0.76 14.32
N TYR A 19 -10.22 0.08 14.60
CA TYR A 19 -9.51 -0.80 13.68
C TYR A 19 -9.61 -2.28 14.05
N SER A 20 -10.53 -2.67 14.94
CA SER A 20 -10.65 -4.05 15.44
C SER A 20 -10.83 -5.09 14.32
N ASN A 21 -11.59 -4.75 13.28
CA ASN A 21 -11.83 -5.60 12.11
C ASN A 21 -11.06 -5.10 10.88
N SER A 22 -9.77 -4.87 11.03
CA SER A 22 -8.95 -4.28 9.98
C SER A 22 -8.02 -5.29 9.34
N VAL A 23 -7.87 -5.17 8.04
CA VAL A 23 -6.84 -5.89 7.26
C VAL A 23 -5.47 -5.26 7.44
N LYS A 24 -4.42 -6.03 7.11
CA LYS A 24 -3.05 -5.52 7.03
C LYS A 24 -2.56 -5.58 5.60
N LEU A 25 -2.22 -4.42 5.04
CA LEU A 25 -1.68 -4.29 3.69
C LEU A 25 -0.19 -3.96 3.78
N PHE A 26 0.65 -4.88 3.30
CA PHE A 26 2.09 -4.69 3.23
C PHE A 26 2.48 -4.22 1.83
N VAL A 27 3.28 -3.16 1.74
CA VAL A 27 3.82 -2.62 0.50
C VAL A 27 5.34 -2.65 0.59
N PHE A 28 5.95 -3.69 0.06
CA PHE A 28 7.40 -3.87 0.08
C PHE A 28 8.02 -3.12 -1.08
N CYS A 29 8.92 -2.18 -0.79
CA CYS A 29 9.55 -1.32 -1.78
C CYS A 29 11.08 -1.39 -1.69
N ARG A 30 11.76 -1.06 -2.80
CA ARG A 30 13.17 -0.69 -2.75
C ARG A 30 13.32 0.76 -2.25
N LYS A 31 14.49 1.14 -1.74
CA LYS A 31 14.81 2.55 -1.46
C LYS A 31 14.69 3.40 -2.72
N ASN A 32 15.13 2.87 -3.85
CA ASN A 32 14.90 3.48 -5.16
C ASN A 32 13.46 3.25 -5.60
N ARG A 33 12.61 4.25 -5.40
CA ARG A 33 11.17 4.22 -5.69
C ARG A 33 10.83 4.19 -7.19
N LEU A 34 11.81 4.28 -8.07
CA LEU A 34 11.59 4.07 -9.52
C LEU A 34 11.26 2.61 -9.85
N TYR A 35 11.57 1.67 -8.96
CA TYR A 35 11.26 0.26 -9.16
C TYR A 35 9.94 -0.11 -8.47
N PRO A 36 9.05 -0.84 -9.16
CA PRO A 36 7.80 -1.30 -8.58
C PRO A 36 7.97 -2.02 -7.24
N CYS A 37 7.10 -1.66 -6.32
CA CYS A 37 6.88 -2.36 -5.06
C CYS A 37 6.00 -3.58 -5.30
N MET A 38 5.95 -4.49 -4.32
CA MET A 38 5.02 -5.61 -4.27
C MET A 38 4.14 -5.49 -3.04
N MET A 39 2.84 -5.65 -3.22
CA MET A 39 1.88 -5.70 -2.13
C MET A 39 1.52 -7.13 -1.78
N LEU A 40 1.37 -7.40 -0.48
CA LEU A 40 0.75 -8.59 0.10
C LEU A 40 -0.31 -8.14 1.11
N MET A 41 -1.29 -8.99 1.38
CA MET A 41 -2.37 -8.68 2.32
C MET A 41 -2.56 -9.79 3.33
N LYS A 42 -2.92 -9.42 4.55
CA LYS A 42 -3.44 -10.31 5.57
C LYS A 42 -4.87 -9.88 5.95
N ASP A 43 -5.71 -10.87 6.20
CA ASP A 43 -7.10 -10.68 6.62
C ASP A 43 -7.22 -10.17 8.06
N ILE A 44 -8.45 -10.03 8.54
CA ILE A 44 -8.76 -9.60 9.91
C ILE A 44 -8.24 -10.58 10.98
N TYR A 45 -7.99 -11.85 10.62
CA TYR A 45 -7.45 -12.89 11.50
C TYR A 45 -5.93 -13.02 11.42
N ASN A 46 -5.27 -12.10 10.69
CA ASN A 46 -3.83 -12.12 10.44
C ASN A 46 -3.33 -13.28 9.54
N ASN A 47 -4.23 -13.91 8.76
CA ASN A 47 -3.85 -14.92 7.79
C ASN A 47 -3.48 -14.26 6.45
N PRO A 48 -2.49 -14.79 5.71
CA PRO A 48 -2.24 -14.35 4.33
C PRO A 48 -3.49 -14.54 3.45
N VAL A 49 -3.80 -13.55 2.62
CA VAL A 49 -4.94 -13.61 1.70
C VAL A 49 -4.55 -14.34 0.43
N TYR A 50 -5.41 -15.23 -0.06
CA TYR A 50 -5.24 -15.97 -1.30
C TYR A 50 -6.38 -15.67 -2.27
N LEU A 51 -6.09 -15.71 -3.57
CA LEU A 51 -7.06 -15.81 -4.66
C LEU A 51 -6.95 -17.20 -5.27
N GLY A 52 -7.91 -18.09 -4.98
CA GLY A 52 -7.73 -19.52 -5.21
C GLY A 52 -6.52 -20.04 -4.44
N ASP A 53 -5.64 -20.77 -5.10
CA ASP A 53 -4.41 -21.32 -4.51
C ASP A 53 -3.21 -20.35 -4.55
N THR A 54 -3.41 -19.14 -5.09
CA THR A 54 -2.32 -18.17 -5.26
C THR A 54 -2.37 -17.10 -4.17
N LEU A 55 -1.24 -16.93 -3.46
CA LEU A 55 -1.08 -15.81 -2.52
C LEU A 55 -1.39 -14.49 -3.23
N TRP A 56 -2.35 -13.72 -2.71
CA TRP A 56 -2.68 -12.44 -3.30
C TRP A 56 -1.48 -11.51 -3.30
N HIS A 57 -1.22 -10.95 -4.45
CA HIS A 57 -0.16 -9.97 -4.63
C HIS A 57 -0.48 -9.02 -5.78
N GLN A 58 -0.03 -7.78 -5.66
CA GLN A 58 -0.09 -6.80 -6.76
C GLN A 58 1.15 -5.92 -6.77
N GLN A 59 1.59 -5.53 -7.97
CA GLN A 59 2.60 -4.49 -8.09
C GLN A 59 1.99 -3.12 -7.82
N ALA A 60 2.79 -2.23 -7.23
CA ALA A 60 2.42 -0.85 -6.97
C ALA A 60 3.62 0.08 -7.12
N LEU A 61 3.38 1.37 -7.30
CA LEU A 61 4.46 2.34 -7.42
C LEU A 61 4.25 3.52 -6.45
N GLY A 62 5.20 3.69 -5.53
CA GLY A 62 5.23 4.81 -4.58
C GLY A 62 6.20 5.92 -4.97
N SER A 63 6.35 6.19 -6.27
CA SER A 63 7.32 7.12 -6.83
C SER A 63 6.72 8.47 -7.17
N SER A 64 7.46 9.53 -6.82
CA SER A 64 7.12 10.91 -7.16
C SER A 64 7.41 11.22 -8.62
N SER A 65 6.44 11.75 -9.35
CA SER A 65 6.62 12.27 -10.72
C SER A 65 7.54 13.51 -10.80
N ARG A 66 7.89 14.08 -9.65
CA ARG A 66 8.84 15.20 -9.53
C ARG A 66 10.24 14.76 -9.06
N GLY A 67 10.46 13.46 -8.84
CA GLY A 67 11.72 12.93 -8.31
C GLY A 67 12.06 13.41 -6.89
N LEU A 68 11.08 13.89 -6.13
CA LEU A 68 11.29 14.47 -4.81
C LEU A 68 11.29 13.39 -3.72
N PRO A 69 12.10 13.56 -2.65
CA PRO A 69 12.12 12.66 -1.52
C PRO A 69 10.84 12.74 -0.68
N TYR A 70 10.62 11.74 0.16
CA TYR A 70 9.42 11.57 0.98
C TYR A 70 9.08 12.77 1.90
N ASN A 71 10.06 13.56 2.31
CA ASN A 71 9.92 14.72 3.19
C ASN A 71 9.64 16.04 2.45
N LYS A 72 9.26 15.97 1.19
CA LYS A 72 8.84 17.14 0.38
C LYS A 72 7.41 16.93 -0.08
N VAL A 73 6.67 18.03 -0.22
CA VAL A 73 5.32 18.02 -0.82
C VAL A 73 5.40 17.41 -2.22
N ASN A 74 4.51 16.48 -2.52
CA ASN A 74 4.53 15.67 -3.75
C ASN A 74 5.77 14.77 -3.93
N GLY A 75 6.52 14.51 -2.86
CA GLY A 75 7.63 13.55 -2.87
C GLY A 75 7.15 12.09 -2.87
N ASN A 76 8.09 11.16 -2.91
CA ASN A 76 7.81 9.71 -2.85
C ASN A 76 6.88 9.37 -1.67
N THR A 77 6.11 8.30 -1.79
CA THR A 77 5.33 7.78 -0.66
C THR A 77 6.30 7.43 0.49
N PRO A 78 6.13 7.99 1.70
CA PRO A 78 7.02 7.70 2.81
C PRO A 78 6.86 6.25 3.28
N SER A 79 7.96 5.61 3.63
CA SER A 79 7.91 4.34 4.35
C SER A 79 7.46 4.53 5.79
N GLY A 80 6.79 3.53 6.32
CA GLY A 80 6.23 3.56 7.67
C GLY A 80 4.86 2.94 7.75
N VAL A 81 4.17 3.28 8.83
CA VAL A 81 2.81 2.80 9.11
C VAL A 81 1.81 3.89 8.78
N HIS A 82 0.75 3.49 8.10
CA HIS A 82 -0.40 4.35 7.78
C HIS A 82 -1.68 3.63 8.15
N THR A 83 -2.72 4.35 8.51
CA THR A 83 -4.06 3.77 8.56
C THR A 83 -4.71 3.84 7.18
N ILE A 84 -5.57 2.86 6.90
CA ILE A 84 -6.50 2.87 5.78
C ILE A 84 -7.87 3.28 6.34
N ASP A 85 -8.37 4.43 5.90
CA ASP A 85 -9.55 5.08 6.47
C ASP A 85 -10.69 5.21 5.46
N SER A 86 -11.11 4.08 4.87
CA SER A 86 -12.18 4.14 3.88
C SER A 86 -11.68 4.52 2.47
N VAL A 87 -12.57 4.93 1.64
CA VAL A 87 -12.33 5.38 0.26
C VAL A 87 -12.82 6.80 0.05
N MET A 88 -12.32 7.49 -0.97
CA MET A 88 -12.89 8.76 -1.40
C MET A 88 -14.37 8.56 -1.79
N PRO A 89 -15.25 9.53 -1.50
CA PRO A 89 -16.71 9.36 -1.71
C PRO A 89 -17.09 8.99 -3.14
N GLU A 90 -16.33 9.48 -4.10
CA GLU A 90 -16.61 9.32 -5.53
C GLU A 90 -15.35 9.06 -6.36
N ALA A 91 -15.52 8.33 -7.45
CA ALA A 91 -14.48 8.11 -8.45
C ALA A 91 -14.46 9.28 -9.44
N ASN A 92 -13.95 10.43 -9.02
CA ASN A 92 -13.82 11.61 -9.85
C ASN A 92 -12.42 11.76 -10.45
N ARG A 93 -12.28 12.58 -11.51
CA ARG A 93 -11.02 12.88 -12.21
C ARG A 93 -10.30 11.61 -12.71
N PRO A 94 -10.97 10.79 -13.55
CA PRO A 94 -10.45 9.47 -13.94
C PRO A 94 -9.11 9.53 -14.67
N LEU A 95 -8.80 10.59 -15.41
CA LEU A 95 -7.48 10.75 -16.04
C LEU A 95 -6.33 10.82 -15.01
N ALA A 96 -6.58 11.36 -13.83
CA ALA A 96 -5.56 11.49 -12.80
C ALA A 96 -5.52 10.28 -11.85
N PHE A 97 -6.69 9.71 -11.52
CA PHE A 97 -6.84 8.77 -10.42
C PHE A 97 -7.46 7.43 -10.83
N GLY A 98 -7.69 7.20 -12.12
CA GLY A 98 -8.33 5.99 -12.59
C GLY A 98 -9.86 6.01 -12.44
N LYS A 99 -10.50 4.88 -12.74
CA LYS A 99 -11.97 4.74 -12.80
C LYS A 99 -12.60 4.40 -11.46
N TYR A 100 -11.81 3.92 -10.48
CA TYR A 100 -12.29 3.40 -9.22
C TYR A 100 -12.00 4.34 -8.05
N ARG A 101 -12.72 4.15 -6.93
CA ARG A 101 -12.50 4.94 -5.73
C ARG A 101 -11.08 4.77 -5.20
N ARG A 102 -10.53 5.84 -4.68
CA ARG A 102 -9.20 5.90 -4.09
C ARG A 102 -9.25 5.49 -2.63
N VAL A 103 -8.39 4.58 -2.22
CA VAL A 103 -8.22 4.21 -0.81
C VAL A 103 -7.53 5.36 -0.07
N ILE A 104 -8.08 5.79 1.03
CA ILE A 104 -7.56 6.88 1.86
C ILE A 104 -6.48 6.34 2.80
N LEU A 105 -5.30 6.97 2.78
CA LEU A 105 -4.22 6.69 3.72
C LEU A 105 -4.02 7.89 4.64
N GLN A 106 -3.93 7.63 5.94
CA GLN A 106 -3.62 8.66 6.94
C GLN A 106 -2.32 8.32 7.68
N PHE A 107 -1.65 9.32 8.18
CA PHE A 107 -0.54 9.14 9.10
C PHE A 107 -1.06 8.85 10.51
N SER A 108 -0.30 8.09 11.28
CA SER A 108 -0.50 8.04 12.74
C SER A 108 -0.28 9.44 13.33
N PRO A 109 -1.04 9.84 14.37
CA PRO A 109 -0.93 11.18 14.94
C PRO A 109 0.44 11.44 15.56
N ASP A 110 1.07 10.42 16.13
CA ASP A 110 2.38 10.48 16.75
C ASP A 110 3.15 9.17 16.65
N ASP A 111 4.37 9.15 17.15
CA ASP A 111 5.25 7.98 17.09
C ASP A 111 4.87 6.90 18.11
N LEU A 112 4.25 7.27 19.25
CA LEU A 112 3.77 6.31 20.22
C LEU A 112 2.62 5.48 19.63
N ASP A 113 1.66 6.15 18.99
CA ASP A 113 0.54 5.51 18.29
C ASP A 113 1.05 4.58 17.17
N THR A 114 2.11 4.98 16.46
CA THR A 114 2.79 4.13 15.46
C THR A 114 3.48 2.92 16.10
N SER A 115 4.13 3.09 17.24
CA SER A 115 4.92 2.03 17.88
C SER A 115 4.07 0.85 18.34
N ILE A 116 2.80 1.09 18.71
CA ILE A 116 1.84 0.04 19.09
C ILE A 116 1.58 -0.93 17.92
N LEU A 117 1.69 -0.42 16.69
CA LEU A 117 1.46 -1.19 15.46
C LEU A 117 2.71 -1.94 14.97
N LEU A 118 3.83 -1.85 15.68
CA LEU A 118 5.12 -2.43 15.28
C LEU A 118 5.62 -3.46 16.30
N PRO A 119 6.21 -4.58 15.85
CA PRO A 119 6.90 -5.48 16.76
C PRO A 119 8.12 -4.78 17.42
N ASN A 120 8.51 -5.22 18.60
CA ASN A 120 9.66 -4.65 19.32
C ASN A 120 10.93 -4.61 18.45
N SER A 121 11.17 -5.64 17.63
CA SER A 121 12.31 -5.72 16.72
C SER A 121 12.34 -4.63 15.64
N ALA A 122 11.21 -3.98 15.36
CA ALA A 122 11.09 -2.91 14.37
C ALA A 122 11.11 -1.51 15.01
N GLN A 123 10.83 -1.38 16.30
CA GLN A 123 10.71 -0.07 16.95
C GLN A 123 12.01 0.73 16.92
N ASP A 124 13.16 0.08 17.06
CA ASP A 124 14.49 0.71 16.99
C ASP A 124 14.96 1.02 15.56
N LYS A 125 14.19 0.62 14.53
CA LYS A 125 14.55 0.88 13.14
C LYS A 125 14.08 2.26 12.71
N THR A 126 14.74 2.80 11.69
CA THR A 126 14.46 4.17 11.22
C THR A 126 13.56 4.22 9.99
N TRP A 127 13.31 3.10 9.33
CA TRP A 127 12.54 3.07 8.08
C TRP A 127 11.10 3.60 8.25
N TRP A 128 10.44 3.26 9.34
CA TRP A 128 9.06 3.68 9.60
C TRP A 128 8.93 5.17 9.96
N LYS A 129 10.01 5.80 10.39
CA LYS A 129 10.04 7.23 10.75
C LYS A 129 9.87 8.16 9.54
N GLN A 130 9.99 7.64 8.31
CA GLN A 130 9.70 8.48 7.13
C GLN A 130 8.25 8.98 7.12
N ALA A 131 7.28 8.16 7.55
CA ALA A 131 5.89 8.57 7.68
C ALA A 131 5.72 9.68 8.73
N SER A 132 6.35 9.54 9.91
CA SER A 132 6.34 10.57 10.95
C SER A 132 6.96 11.89 10.45
N ILE A 133 8.13 11.83 9.83
CA ILE A 133 8.78 13.03 9.27
C ILE A 133 7.91 13.67 8.19
N ALA A 134 7.27 12.87 7.32
CA ALA A 134 6.38 13.39 6.29
C ALA A 134 5.15 14.08 6.89
N ARG A 135 4.56 13.51 7.94
CA ARG A 135 3.48 14.14 8.74
C ARG A 135 3.94 15.49 9.29
N ASP A 136 5.09 15.53 9.95
CA ASP A 136 5.59 16.71 10.67
C ASP A 136 5.96 17.86 9.75
N VAL A 137 6.31 17.57 8.48
CA VAL A 137 6.47 18.62 7.44
C VAL A 137 5.16 18.94 6.72
N GLY A 138 4.01 18.53 7.25
CA GLY A 138 2.68 18.89 6.77
C GLY A 138 2.20 18.16 5.53
N ARG A 139 2.79 16.98 5.19
CA ARG A 139 2.24 16.15 4.11
C ARG A 139 0.90 15.56 4.53
N ALA A 140 0.01 15.41 3.56
CA ALA A 140 -1.32 14.85 3.76
C ALA A 140 -1.85 14.25 2.44
N HIS A 141 -3.08 13.72 2.49
CA HIS A 141 -3.83 13.29 1.31
C HIS A 141 -3.18 12.18 0.49
N LEU A 142 -2.43 11.27 1.15
CA LEU A 142 -1.94 10.06 0.50
C LEU A 142 -3.10 9.12 0.16
N ARG A 143 -3.02 8.45 -0.99
CA ARG A 143 -4.05 7.55 -1.50
C ARG A 143 -3.41 6.36 -2.21
N ILE A 144 -4.16 5.24 -2.31
CA ILE A 144 -3.90 4.21 -3.31
C ILE A 144 -4.95 4.38 -4.41
N HIS A 145 -4.52 4.43 -5.65
CA HIS A 145 -5.43 4.64 -6.78
C HIS A 145 -4.87 4.12 -8.11
N GLY A 146 -5.74 3.84 -9.05
CA GLY A 146 -5.38 3.63 -10.44
C GLY A 146 -4.92 4.92 -11.13
N THR A 147 -4.56 4.85 -12.38
CA THR A 147 -4.21 6.00 -13.21
C THR A 147 -4.83 5.88 -14.58
N GLY A 148 -5.68 6.82 -14.97
CA GLY A 148 -6.29 6.82 -16.31
C GLY A 148 -5.34 7.25 -17.41
N ARG A 149 -4.24 7.93 -17.06
CA ARG A 149 -3.14 8.21 -18.01
C ARG A 149 -2.19 7.03 -18.00
N GLN A 150 -2.02 6.40 -19.15
CA GLN A 150 -1.11 5.29 -19.31
C GLN A 150 0.35 5.76 -19.35
N ASN A 151 1.25 4.94 -18.81
CA ASN A 151 2.67 5.03 -19.13
C ASN A 151 2.91 4.30 -20.45
N THR A 152 3.29 5.02 -21.49
CA THR A 152 3.54 4.48 -22.82
C THR A 152 5.01 4.25 -23.11
N ASP A 153 5.90 4.55 -22.17
CA ASP A 153 7.35 4.38 -22.33
C ASP A 153 7.82 3.07 -21.68
N PRO A 154 8.06 2.01 -22.49
CA PRO A 154 8.52 0.72 -21.96
C PRO A 154 9.95 0.73 -21.45
N THR A 155 10.71 1.82 -21.66
CA THR A 155 12.09 1.93 -21.19
C THR A 155 12.17 2.34 -19.71
N THR A 156 11.08 2.86 -19.15
CA THR A 156 11.06 3.24 -17.73
C THR A 156 11.07 2.00 -16.82
N PRO A 157 11.84 2.03 -15.70
CA PRO A 157 11.92 0.87 -14.79
C PRO A 157 10.58 0.52 -14.12
N PHE A 158 9.60 1.42 -14.19
CA PHE A 158 8.27 1.26 -13.60
C PHE A 158 7.17 0.96 -14.63
N TYR A 159 7.50 0.76 -15.91
CA TYR A 159 6.50 0.39 -16.91
C TYR A 159 5.74 -0.90 -16.50
N PRO A 160 4.43 -0.97 -16.65
CA PRO A 160 3.49 0.03 -17.18
C PRO A 160 2.87 0.96 -16.10
N LEU A 161 3.36 0.91 -14.86
CA LEU A 161 2.90 1.79 -13.79
C LEU A 161 3.21 3.26 -14.10
N ARG A 162 2.57 4.17 -13.36
CA ARG A 162 2.77 5.60 -13.53
C ARG A 162 3.13 6.27 -12.20
N GLN A 163 4.11 7.15 -12.23
CA GLN A 163 4.44 8.01 -11.10
C GLN A 163 3.31 8.99 -10.78
N THR A 164 3.17 9.32 -9.50
CA THR A 164 2.13 10.22 -8.96
C THR A 164 2.74 11.41 -8.24
N ALA A 165 1.92 12.19 -7.55
CA ALA A 165 2.36 13.24 -6.64
C ALA A 165 2.59 12.72 -5.19
N GLY A 166 3.01 11.46 -5.05
CA GLY A 166 3.31 10.83 -3.76
C GLY A 166 2.29 9.80 -3.28
N CYS A 167 1.23 9.57 -4.02
CA CYS A 167 0.31 8.45 -3.80
C CYS A 167 0.90 7.13 -4.30
N ILE A 168 0.33 6.02 -3.87
CA ILE A 168 0.63 4.70 -4.40
C ILE A 168 -0.24 4.46 -5.63
N SER A 169 0.37 4.20 -6.79
CA SER A 169 -0.38 3.92 -8.02
C SER A 169 -0.48 2.44 -8.33
N GLN A 170 -1.61 2.07 -8.94
CA GLN A 170 -1.96 0.75 -9.43
C GLN A 170 -2.05 0.76 -10.97
N LYS A 171 -1.84 -0.40 -11.60
CA LYS A 171 -2.05 -0.54 -13.05
C LYS A 171 -3.54 -0.47 -13.36
N GLU A 172 -3.88 0.40 -14.32
CA GLU A 172 -5.23 0.52 -14.85
C GLU A 172 -5.18 0.90 -16.35
N GLY A 173 -6.02 0.27 -17.15
CA GLY A 173 -6.06 0.49 -18.59
C GLY A 173 -5.54 -0.71 -19.39
N ILE A 174 -5.31 -0.51 -20.70
CA ILE A 174 -4.91 -1.57 -21.63
C ILE A 174 -3.42 -1.40 -21.97
N TYR A 175 -2.64 -2.44 -21.70
CA TYR A 175 -1.22 -2.53 -22.04
C TYR A 175 -0.96 -3.87 -22.73
N ASN A 176 -0.32 -3.85 -23.90
CA ASN A 176 -0.03 -5.05 -24.67
C ASN A 176 -1.27 -5.94 -24.91
N ASN A 177 -2.41 -5.33 -25.24
CA ASN A 177 -3.72 -5.97 -25.43
C ASN A 177 -4.29 -6.66 -24.17
N GLN A 178 -3.72 -6.42 -23.00
CA GLN A 178 -4.25 -6.90 -21.72
C GLN A 178 -4.86 -5.75 -20.95
N GLU A 179 -6.11 -5.92 -20.47
CA GLU A 179 -6.77 -4.96 -19.57
C GLU A 179 -6.34 -5.19 -18.13
N TYR A 180 -5.97 -4.10 -17.46
CA TYR A 180 -5.63 -4.07 -16.05
C TYR A 180 -6.66 -3.26 -15.27
N LYS A 181 -7.15 -3.83 -14.17
CA LYS A 181 -8.13 -3.24 -13.23
C LYS A 181 -7.65 -3.42 -11.78
N GLU A 182 -6.36 -3.22 -11.53
CA GLU A 182 -5.75 -3.59 -10.26
C GLU A 182 -6.34 -2.82 -9.07
N GLN A 183 -6.76 -1.55 -9.27
CA GLN A 183 -7.45 -0.82 -8.21
C GLN A 183 -8.80 -1.48 -7.85
N ARG A 184 -9.55 -2.01 -8.85
CA ARG A 184 -10.79 -2.75 -8.56
C ARG A 184 -10.51 -4.03 -7.78
N VAL A 185 -9.52 -4.79 -8.25
CA VAL A 185 -9.11 -6.03 -7.58
C VAL A 185 -8.66 -5.76 -6.13
N LEU A 186 -7.91 -4.67 -5.91
CA LEU A 186 -7.53 -4.28 -4.54
C LEU A 186 -8.75 -3.99 -3.66
N LEU A 187 -9.71 -3.19 -4.15
CA LEU A 187 -10.93 -2.86 -3.40
C LEU A 187 -11.75 -4.12 -3.06
N ASP A 188 -11.95 -5.00 -4.05
CA ASP A 188 -12.66 -6.25 -3.85
C ASP A 188 -11.96 -7.15 -2.82
N THR A 189 -10.64 -7.27 -2.92
CA THR A 189 -9.86 -8.09 -1.99
C THR A 189 -9.87 -7.52 -0.57
N LEU A 190 -9.77 -6.19 -0.42
CA LEU A 190 -9.86 -5.53 0.90
C LEU A 190 -11.20 -5.84 1.58
N MET A 191 -12.31 -5.71 0.83
CA MET A 191 -13.64 -6.02 1.36
C MET A 191 -13.79 -7.49 1.73
N GLN A 192 -13.38 -8.41 0.84
CA GLN A 192 -13.45 -9.85 1.12
C GLN A 192 -12.59 -10.26 2.32
N ALA A 193 -11.38 -9.68 2.46
CA ALA A 193 -10.50 -9.91 3.60
C ALA A 193 -11.07 -9.36 4.93
N MET A 194 -12.04 -8.46 4.84
CA MET A 194 -12.85 -7.93 5.96
C MET A 194 -14.20 -8.64 6.11
N GLU A 195 -14.44 -9.73 5.38
CA GLU A 195 -15.71 -10.47 5.36
C GLU A 195 -16.92 -9.65 4.87
N PHE A 196 -16.67 -8.66 4.01
CA PHE A 196 -17.73 -7.92 3.31
C PHE A 196 -17.88 -8.39 1.87
N ASP A 197 -19.13 -8.37 1.38
CA ASP A 197 -19.37 -8.52 -0.06
C ASP A 197 -18.68 -7.40 -0.84
N PRO A 198 -18.03 -7.72 -2.00
CA PRO A 198 -17.30 -6.72 -2.79
C PRO A 198 -18.24 -5.88 -3.64
N ILE A 199 -19.09 -5.10 -2.99
CA ILE A 199 -20.06 -4.18 -3.61
C ILE A 199 -19.74 -2.72 -3.27
N PHE A 200 -20.18 -1.81 -4.13
CA PHE A 200 -19.89 -0.39 -4.05
C PHE A 200 -20.21 0.23 -2.65
N ASP A 201 -21.34 -0.18 -2.06
CA ASP A 201 -21.80 0.37 -0.76
C ASP A 201 -20.91 -0.08 0.41
N ASN A 202 -20.19 -1.19 0.27
CA ASN A 202 -19.28 -1.67 1.30
C ASN A 202 -17.88 -1.05 1.21
N GLU A 203 -17.52 -0.42 0.10
CA GLU A 203 -16.19 0.20 -0.05
C GLU A 203 -15.90 1.24 1.04
N VAL A 204 -16.92 1.96 1.52
CA VAL A 204 -16.76 2.96 2.58
C VAL A 204 -16.45 2.35 3.96
N LYS A 205 -16.64 1.04 4.10
CA LYS A 205 -16.35 0.30 5.35
C LYS A 205 -14.89 -0.17 5.42
N ILE A 206 -14.12 -0.02 4.33
CA ILE A 206 -12.73 -0.47 4.27
C ILE A 206 -11.90 0.23 5.34
N LYS A 207 -11.31 -0.57 6.23
CA LYS A 207 -10.38 -0.16 7.28
C LYS A 207 -9.15 -1.07 7.26
N GLY A 208 -8.00 -0.54 7.61
CA GLY A 208 -6.78 -1.33 7.63
C GLY A 208 -5.58 -0.61 8.20
N ILE A 209 -4.51 -1.37 8.34
CA ILE A 209 -3.17 -0.84 8.60
C ILE A 209 -2.31 -1.14 7.38
N LEU A 210 -1.67 -0.11 6.86
CA LEU A 210 -0.71 -0.25 5.75
C LEU A 210 0.72 -0.09 6.27
N TYR A 211 1.55 -1.07 5.95
CA TYR A 211 2.99 -1.06 6.21
C TYR A 211 3.73 -0.86 4.89
N LEU A 212 4.28 0.33 4.66
CA LEU A 212 5.20 0.54 3.53
C LEU A 212 6.63 0.33 4.00
N VAL A 213 7.25 -0.75 3.54
CA VAL A 213 8.53 -1.24 4.06
C VAL A 213 9.63 -1.12 3.00
N GLU A 214 10.73 -0.45 3.34
CA GLU A 214 11.94 -0.46 2.52
C GLU A 214 12.78 -1.70 2.83
N ILE A 215 12.93 -2.61 1.85
CA ILE A 215 13.63 -3.88 2.08
C ILE A 215 15.13 -3.82 1.75
N ASP A 216 15.53 -3.06 0.76
CA ASP A 216 16.92 -2.83 0.36
C ASP A 216 17.03 -1.71 -0.72
N ASN A 217 18.22 -1.55 -1.31
CA ASN A 217 18.51 -0.55 -2.34
C ASN A 217 18.81 -1.12 -3.73
N LYS A 218 18.41 -2.36 -4.03
CA LYS A 218 18.58 -2.97 -5.34
C LYS A 218 17.81 -2.19 -6.41
N ASN A 219 18.40 -2.07 -7.60
CA ASN A 219 17.80 -1.42 -8.75
C ASN A 219 17.03 -2.42 -9.62
N LYS A 220 16.01 -3.04 -9.07
CA LYS A 220 15.08 -3.95 -9.77
C LYS A 220 13.75 -4.04 -9.04
N SER A 221 12.68 -4.37 -9.75
CA SER A 221 11.37 -4.64 -9.18
C SER A 221 11.44 -5.77 -8.15
N ILE A 222 10.55 -5.72 -7.17
CA ILE A 222 10.38 -6.81 -6.21
C ILE A 222 9.48 -7.88 -6.84
N THR A 223 9.87 -9.14 -6.71
CA THR A 223 9.09 -10.29 -7.18
C THR A 223 8.41 -11.02 -6.02
N LEU A 224 7.32 -11.72 -6.31
CA LEU A 224 6.65 -12.56 -5.33
C LEU A 224 7.59 -13.67 -4.80
N SER A 225 8.38 -14.28 -5.68
CA SER A 225 9.34 -15.32 -5.29
C SER A 225 10.36 -14.81 -4.27
N GLU A 226 10.91 -13.59 -4.50
CA GLU A 226 11.83 -12.97 -3.54
C GLU A 226 11.16 -12.69 -2.19
N LEU A 227 9.89 -12.28 -2.19
CA LEU A 227 9.17 -12.06 -0.93
C LEU A 227 8.83 -13.36 -0.22
N LYS A 228 8.42 -14.40 -0.93
CA LYS A 228 8.19 -15.71 -0.35
C LYS A 228 9.44 -16.25 0.36
N GLU A 229 10.60 -16.11 -0.26
CA GLU A 229 11.88 -16.49 0.34
C GLU A 229 12.20 -15.67 1.60
N ARG A 230 12.02 -14.35 1.55
CA ARG A 230 12.33 -13.43 2.67
C ARG A 230 11.36 -13.50 3.83
N LEU A 231 10.14 -13.97 3.59
CA LEU A 231 9.05 -14.09 4.55
C LEU A 231 8.75 -15.57 4.88
N GLU A 232 9.66 -16.50 4.53
CA GLU A 232 9.55 -17.92 4.81
C GLU A 232 8.15 -18.51 4.50
N LEU A 233 7.47 -17.91 3.48
CA LEU A 233 6.14 -18.34 3.08
C LEU A 233 6.23 -19.63 2.25
N ALA A 234 5.28 -20.54 2.46
CA ALA A 234 5.20 -21.77 1.70
C ALA A 234 5.24 -21.51 0.17
N ARG A 235 5.91 -22.39 -0.54
CA ARG A 235 6.05 -22.34 -2.00
C ARG A 235 4.74 -22.64 -2.71
#